data_6ef10aae842de79476ddb21721a06e2b
#
_entry.id   6ef10aae842de79476ddb21721a06e2b
#
_cell.length_a   1.000
_cell.length_b   1.000
_cell.length_c   1.000
_cell.angle_alpha   90.00
_cell.angle_beta   90.00
_cell.angle_gamma   90.00
#
_symmetry.space_group_name_H-M   'P 1'
#
loop_
_entity.id
_entity.type
_entity.pdbx_description
1 polymer ?
#
loop_
_entity_poly.entity_id
_entity_poly.type
_entity_poly.pdbx_seq_one_letter_code
_entity_poly.pdbx_strand_id
1 'polypeptide(L)'
;MKQIANRAGVSISTVSLVLNNRDIGRVSPDVAERVRDIAAELGYLTNRLASGLRTSSTRTIGFLSDEVATTPFAGRMIEGAQDAARMPAFFDKHPDVDGFFCFNDTRAWAIYTEATRRGLIIGKDIAVVGVDNHQVVAEALDPPLSTVELPHFEMGYWAVAKLVSIIEGRSMDDVSWPATTAPLPPIDAPIPAKIHCTLIEKASVK
;
A
#
# COMPACT_ATOMS: atom_id res chain seq x y z
N MET A 1 -35.25 1.76 6.28
CA MET A 1 -35.34 3.12 6.83
C MET A 1 -36.67 3.44 7.52
N LYS A 2 -37.84 3.23 6.90
CA LYS A 2 -39.16 3.56 7.50
C LYS A 2 -39.38 2.85 8.86
N GLN A 3 -39.04 1.57 8.97
CA GLN A 3 -39.14 0.81 10.23
C GLN A 3 -38.17 1.35 11.30
N ILE A 4 -36.96 1.72 10.91
CA ILE A 4 -35.99 2.33 11.83
C ILE A 4 -36.51 3.67 12.35
N ALA A 5 -37.01 4.51 11.46
CA ALA A 5 -37.59 5.80 11.80
C ALA A 5 -38.72 5.68 12.83
N ASN A 6 -39.65 4.74 12.58
CA ASN A 6 -40.76 4.49 13.51
C ASN A 6 -40.30 3.97 14.86
N ARG A 7 -39.34 3.02 14.91
CA ARG A 7 -38.81 2.47 16.17
C ARG A 7 -37.97 3.47 16.95
N ALA A 8 -37.20 4.31 16.23
CA ALA A 8 -36.36 5.34 16.85
C ALA A 8 -37.15 6.61 17.26
N GLY A 9 -38.39 6.78 16.79
CA GLY A 9 -39.20 7.99 17.03
C GLY A 9 -38.65 9.21 16.30
N VAL A 10 -38.07 9.04 15.12
CA VAL A 10 -37.46 10.12 14.34
C VAL A 10 -37.91 10.13 12.89
N SER A 11 -37.58 11.19 12.15
CA SER A 11 -37.88 11.26 10.72
C SER A 11 -36.99 10.34 9.90
N ILE A 12 -37.47 9.92 8.71
CA ILE A 12 -36.66 9.16 7.74
C ILE A 12 -35.40 9.93 7.35
N SER A 13 -35.49 11.27 7.30
CA SER A 13 -34.36 12.15 7.01
C SER A 13 -33.28 12.05 8.10
N THR A 14 -33.67 12.02 9.36
CA THR A 14 -32.79 11.82 10.50
C THR A 14 -32.07 10.47 10.42
N VAL A 15 -32.84 9.39 10.15
CA VAL A 15 -32.25 8.06 9.93
C VAL A 15 -31.25 8.07 8.77
N SER A 16 -31.57 8.78 7.69
CA SER A 16 -30.68 8.91 6.54
C SER A 16 -29.39 9.68 6.88
N LEU A 17 -29.47 10.73 7.67
CA LEU A 17 -28.29 11.46 8.15
C LEU A 17 -27.38 10.58 8.98
N VAL A 18 -27.93 9.87 9.95
CA VAL A 18 -27.18 8.98 10.85
C VAL A 18 -26.51 7.83 10.10
N LEU A 19 -27.27 7.11 9.27
CA LEU A 19 -26.75 5.94 8.53
C LEU A 19 -25.77 6.30 7.40
N ASN A 20 -25.69 7.58 7.02
CA ASN A 20 -24.69 8.08 6.08
C ASN A 20 -23.56 8.88 6.75
N ASN A 21 -23.42 8.82 8.09
CA ASN A 21 -22.40 9.52 8.89
C ASN A 21 -22.40 11.05 8.66
N ARG A 22 -23.59 11.66 8.51
CA ARG A 22 -23.79 13.10 8.32
C ARG A 22 -24.54 13.72 9.50
N ASP A 23 -24.54 13.03 10.63
CA ASP A 23 -25.25 13.38 11.86
C ASP A 23 -24.50 14.40 12.74
N ILE A 24 -23.19 14.53 12.58
CA ILE A 24 -22.35 15.42 13.39
C ILE A 24 -22.87 16.87 13.30
N GLY A 25 -23.20 17.46 14.45
CA GLY A 25 -23.74 18.82 14.56
C GLY A 25 -25.19 19.00 14.07
N ARG A 26 -25.89 17.89 13.69
CA ARG A 26 -27.26 17.92 13.16
C ARG A 26 -28.25 17.01 13.90
N VAL A 27 -27.74 16.00 14.57
CA VAL A 27 -28.50 15.02 15.35
C VAL A 27 -27.79 14.85 16.68
N SER A 28 -28.55 14.76 17.78
CA SER A 28 -27.94 14.51 19.08
C SER A 28 -27.28 13.12 19.13
N PRO A 29 -26.17 12.96 19.89
CA PRO A 29 -25.46 11.69 19.99
C PRO A 29 -26.36 10.52 20.38
N ASP A 30 -27.23 10.71 21.37
CA ASP A 30 -28.16 9.67 21.89
C ASP A 30 -29.14 9.20 20.82
N VAL A 31 -29.63 10.11 19.97
CA VAL A 31 -30.52 9.76 18.85
C VAL A 31 -29.76 9.04 17.77
N ALA A 32 -28.51 9.46 17.48
CA ALA A 32 -27.68 8.83 16.48
C ALA A 32 -27.32 7.40 16.87
N GLU A 33 -26.95 7.16 18.13
CA GLU A 33 -26.64 5.85 18.68
C GLU A 33 -27.87 4.93 18.60
N ARG A 34 -29.03 5.37 19.12
CA ARG A 34 -30.28 4.61 19.04
C ARG A 34 -30.67 4.22 17.61
N VAL A 35 -30.48 5.09 16.64
CA VAL A 35 -30.75 4.79 15.24
C VAL A 35 -29.81 3.73 14.71
N ARG A 36 -28.51 3.76 15.07
CA ARG A 36 -27.51 2.75 14.67
C ARG A 36 -27.82 1.40 15.27
N ASP A 37 -28.19 1.35 16.55
CA ASP A 37 -28.55 0.09 17.23
C ASP A 37 -29.77 -0.57 16.61
N ILE A 38 -30.83 0.19 16.37
CA ILE A 38 -32.03 -0.33 15.70
C ILE A 38 -31.73 -0.80 14.28
N ALA A 39 -30.85 -0.11 13.56
CA ALA A 39 -30.45 -0.52 12.24
C ALA A 39 -29.66 -1.84 12.26
N ALA A 40 -28.78 -2.03 13.25
CA ALA A 40 -28.03 -3.26 13.46
C ALA A 40 -28.94 -4.43 13.84
N GLU A 41 -29.88 -4.23 14.78
CA GLU A 41 -30.88 -5.23 15.16
C GLU A 41 -31.75 -5.70 13.98
N LEU A 42 -32.09 -4.77 13.08
CA LEU A 42 -32.91 -5.07 11.90
C LEU A 42 -32.09 -5.62 10.72
N GLY A 43 -30.76 -5.80 10.88
CA GLY A 43 -29.88 -6.21 9.80
C GLY A 43 -29.89 -5.24 8.60
N TYR A 44 -30.15 -3.94 8.86
CA TYR A 44 -30.32 -2.97 7.79
C TYR A 44 -28.99 -2.59 7.16
N LEU A 45 -28.77 -3.02 5.93
CA LEU A 45 -27.64 -2.56 5.12
C LEU A 45 -28.07 -1.34 4.28
N THR A 46 -27.30 -0.27 4.37
CA THR A 46 -27.53 0.92 3.51
C THR A 46 -27.39 0.52 2.04
N ASN A 47 -28.44 0.73 1.27
CA ASN A 47 -28.41 0.46 -0.17
C ASN A 47 -27.57 1.53 -0.87
N ARG A 48 -26.27 1.25 -1.06
CA ARG A 48 -25.30 2.14 -1.69
C ARG A 48 -25.67 2.46 -3.15
N LEU A 49 -26.32 1.51 -3.86
CA LEU A 49 -26.77 1.73 -5.24
C LEU A 49 -27.85 2.81 -5.33
N ALA A 50 -28.86 2.77 -4.45
CA ALA A 50 -29.90 3.79 -4.38
C ALA A 50 -29.36 5.17 -3.95
N SER A 51 -28.32 5.21 -3.11
CA SER A 51 -27.64 6.45 -2.76
C SER A 51 -26.82 6.99 -3.93
N GLY A 52 -26.12 6.13 -4.67
CA GLY A 52 -25.34 6.46 -5.85
C GLY A 52 -26.17 7.10 -6.97
N LEU A 53 -27.36 6.57 -7.23
CA LEU A 53 -28.30 7.15 -8.19
C LEU A 53 -28.70 8.60 -7.85
N ARG A 54 -28.88 8.91 -6.57
CA ARG A 54 -29.25 10.25 -6.10
C ARG A 54 -28.09 11.25 -6.14
N THR A 55 -26.87 10.79 -5.95
CA THR A 55 -25.65 11.63 -5.91
C THR A 55 -24.88 11.63 -7.23
N SER A 56 -25.36 10.88 -8.24
CA SER A 56 -24.66 10.63 -9.50
C SER A 56 -23.24 10.09 -9.31
N SER A 57 -22.98 9.46 -8.16
CA SER A 57 -21.67 8.90 -7.80
C SER A 57 -21.84 7.67 -6.92
N THR A 58 -21.38 6.53 -7.38
CA THR A 58 -21.42 5.27 -6.63
C THR A 58 -20.26 5.15 -5.66
N ARG A 59 -19.19 5.92 -5.86
CA ARG A 59 -17.89 5.76 -5.16
C ARG A 59 -17.39 4.32 -5.22
N THR A 60 -17.72 3.65 -6.30
CA THR A 60 -17.33 2.27 -6.56
C THR A 60 -16.46 2.27 -7.80
N ILE A 61 -15.27 1.74 -7.69
CA ILE A 61 -14.37 1.47 -8.81
C ILE A 61 -14.48 -0.02 -9.10
N GLY A 62 -14.85 -0.36 -10.35
CA GLY A 62 -14.83 -1.73 -10.81
C GLY A 62 -13.42 -2.11 -11.26
N PHE A 63 -12.95 -3.27 -10.84
CA PHE A 63 -11.76 -3.91 -11.38
C PHE A 63 -12.22 -5.07 -12.25
N LEU A 64 -12.00 -4.96 -13.56
CA LEU A 64 -12.33 -6.01 -14.51
C LEU A 64 -11.02 -6.75 -14.85
N SER A 65 -10.99 -8.05 -14.61
CA SER A 65 -9.86 -8.92 -14.92
C SER A 65 -10.39 -10.23 -15.51
N ASP A 66 -9.60 -10.83 -16.36
CA ASP A 66 -9.79 -12.19 -16.85
C ASP A 66 -9.16 -13.23 -15.90
N GLU A 67 -8.81 -14.41 -16.39
CA GLU A 67 -8.16 -15.47 -15.62
C GLU A 67 -6.78 -15.08 -15.05
N VAL A 68 -6.20 -13.98 -15.53
CA VAL A 68 -4.93 -13.44 -15.01
C VAL A 68 -5.04 -13.02 -13.54
N ALA A 69 -6.26 -12.79 -13.02
CA ALA A 69 -6.47 -12.42 -11.62
C ALA A 69 -5.89 -13.43 -10.60
N THR A 70 -5.64 -14.66 -11.00
CA THR A 70 -5.02 -15.70 -10.18
C THR A 70 -3.49 -15.67 -10.21
N THR A 71 -2.89 -14.86 -11.06
CA THR A 71 -1.44 -14.74 -11.17
C THR A 71 -0.86 -13.81 -10.10
N PRO A 72 0.41 -13.98 -9.69
CA PRO A 72 1.09 -13.09 -8.76
C PRO A 72 1.06 -11.62 -9.19
N PHE A 73 1.05 -11.36 -10.51
CA PHE A 73 1.03 -10.00 -11.06
C PHE A 73 -0.33 -9.31 -10.84
N ALA A 74 -1.43 -10.03 -11.02
CA ALA A 74 -2.78 -9.49 -10.79
C ALA A 74 -3.01 -9.16 -9.31
N GLY A 75 -2.52 -10.00 -8.41
CA GLY A 75 -2.53 -9.72 -6.96
C GLY A 75 -1.85 -8.38 -6.64
N ARG A 76 -0.71 -8.10 -7.26
CA ARG A 76 0.02 -6.83 -7.10
C ARG A 76 -0.74 -5.62 -7.67
N MET A 77 -1.44 -5.78 -8.79
CA MET A 77 -2.27 -4.71 -9.35
C MET A 77 -3.44 -4.36 -8.43
N ILE A 78 -4.13 -5.37 -7.87
CA ILE A 78 -5.21 -5.18 -6.91
C ILE A 78 -4.68 -4.49 -5.65
N GLU A 79 -3.55 -4.91 -5.15
CA GLU A 79 -2.88 -4.32 -3.98
C GLU A 79 -2.52 -2.85 -4.24
N GLY A 80 -1.92 -2.52 -5.38
CA GLY A 80 -1.61 -1.14 -5.78
C GLY A 80 -2.86 -0.26 -5.90
N ALA A 81 -3.94 -0.80 -6.46
CA ALA A 81 -5.22 -0.09 -6.53
C ALA A 81 -5.82 0.16 -5.13
N GLN A 82 -5.68 -0.79 -4.22
CA GLN A 82 -6.13 -0.62 -2.83
C GLN A 82 -5.28 0.42 -2.07
N ASP A 83 -3.98 0.42 -2.27
CA ASP A 83 -3.08 1.40 -1.66
C ASP A 83 -3.39 2.81 -2.16
N ALA A 84 -3.57 3.00 -3.46
CA ALA A 84 -3.98 4.28 -4.03
C ALA A 84 -5.32 4.78 -3.46
N ALA A 85 -6.27 3.87 -3.21
CA ALA A 85 -7.55 4.23 -2.61
C ALA A 85 -7.46 4.56 -1.10
N ARG A 86 -6.44 4.05 -0.39
CA ARG A 86 -6.24 4.24 1.05
C ARG A 86 -5.40 5.48 1.39
N MET A 87 -4.50 5.88 0.50
CA MET A 87 -3.56 6.99 0.75
C MET A 87 -4.25 8.30 1.16
N PRO A 88 -5.32 8.78 0.49
CA PRO A 88 -6.00 9.98 0.92
C PRO A 88 -6.48 9.93 2.37
N ALA A 89 -7.09 8.82 2.78
CA ALA A 89 -7.59 8.64 4.14
C ALA A 89 -6.46 8.51 5.17
N PHE A 90 -5.30 7.98 4.77
CA PHE A 90 -4.12 7.91 5.63
C PHE A 90 -3.58 9.31 5.91
N PHE A 91 -3.33 10.12 4.89
CA PHE A 91 -2.84 11.48 5.05
C PHE A 91 -3.82 12.38 5.83
N ASP A 92 -5.15 12.15 5.68
CA ASP A 92 -6.15 12.90 6.47
C ASP A 92 -6.10 12.59 7.96
N LYS A 93 -5.75 11.34 8.32
CA LYS A 93 -5.63 10.90 9.72
C LYS A 93 -4.27 11.24 10.33
N HIS A 94 -3.23 11.34 9.52
CA HIS A 94 -1.84 11.49 9.94
C HIS A 94 -1.18 12.68 9.22
N PRO A 95 -1.66 13.93 9.47
CA PRO A 95 -1.13 15.11 8.79
C PRO A 95 0.29 15.49 9.25
N ASP A 96 0.77 14.87 10.31
CA ASP A 96 2.08 15.06 10.93
C ASP A 96 3.15 14.10 10.40
N VAL A 97 2.78 13.14 9.53
CA VAL A 97 3.74 12.20 8.94
C VAL A 97 4.51 12.88 7.82
N ASP A 98 5.83 12.94 7.95
CA ASP A 98 6.76 13.56 7.02
C ASP A 98 7.77 12.58 6.39
N GLY A 99 7.66 11.27 6.69
CA GLY A 99 8.53 10.24 6.16
C GLY A 99 7.85 8.92 5.88
N PHE A 100 8.18 8.31 4.75
CA PHE A 100 7.66 7.01 4.33
C PHE A 100 8.77 6.07 3.92
N PHE A 101 8.73 4.86 4.46
CA PHE A 101 9.50 3.73 3.97
C PHE A 101 8.56 2.78 3.24
N CYS A 102 8.74 2.65 1.94
CA CYS A 102 7.92 1.82 1.08
C CYS A 102 8.54 0.43 0.92
N PHE A 103 7.74 -0.62 1.08
CA PHE A 103 8.20 -2.01 0.94
C PHE A 103 8.83 -2.30 -0.44
N ASN A 104 8.41 -1.58 -1.47
CA ASN A 104 9.05 -1.56 -2.78
C ASN A 104 8.83 -0.21 -3.48
N ASP A 105 9.57 0.03 -4.56
CA ASP A 105 9.55 1.29 -5.30
C ASP A 105 8.18 1.59 -5.93
N THR A 106 7.43 0.57 -6.34
CA THR A 106 6.10 0.77 -6.94
C THR A 106 5.09 1.33 -5.96
N ARG A 107 5.23 1.07 -4.66
CA ARG A 107 4.37 1.63 -3.62
C ARG A 107 4.64 3.11 -3.37
N ALA A 108 5.85 3.58 -3.60
CA ALA A 108 6.18 4.99 -3.52
C ALA A 108 5.32 5.84 -4.46
N TRP A 109 4.90 5.28 -5.61
CA TRP A 109 4.04 5.97 -6.57
C TRP A 109 2.74 6.51 -5.96
N ALA A 110 2.11 5.73 -5.07
CA ALA A 110 0.88 6.17 -4.39
C ALA A 110 1.14 7.37 -3.46
N ILE A 111 2.30 7.37 -2.77
CA ILE A 111 2.72 8.49 -1.91
C ILE A 111 2.97 9.75 -2.75
N TYR A 112 3.73 9.62 -3.84
CA TYR A 112 4.02 10.73 -4.75
C TYR A 112 2.75 11.35 -5.33
N THR A 113 1.81 10.50 -5.79
CA THR A 113 0.52 10.93 -6.33
C THR A 113 -0.28 11.73 -5.30
N GLU A 114 -0.37 11.23 -4.08
CA GLU A 114 -1.14 11.90 -3.04
C GLU A 114 -0.45 13.16 -2.53
N ALA A 115 0.88 13.15 -2.38
CA ALA A 115 1.67 14.32 -2.02
C ALA A 115 1.48 15.45 -3.06
N THR A 116 1.60 15.13 -4.36
CA THR A 116 1.37 16.08 -5.45
C THR A 116 -0.05 16.65 -5.39
N ARG A 117 -1.06 15.84 -5.18
CA ARG A 117 -2.46 16.27 -5.05
C ARG A 117 -2.68 17.24 -3.89
N ARG A 118 -1.87 17.14 -2.83
CA ARG A 118 -1.90 18.01 -1.65
C ARG A 118 -0.98 19.22 -1.75
N GLY A 119 -0.20 19.33 -2.81
CA GLY A 119 0.80 20.40 -2.97
C GLY A 119 2.02 20.22 -2.05
N LEU A 120 2.27 19.00 -1.55
CA LEU A 120 3.43 18.65 -0.75
C LEU A 120 4.61 18.31 -1.66
N ILE A 121 5.80 18.75 -1.29
CA ILE A 121 7.03 18.59 -2.08
C ILE A 121 7.81 17.41 -1.51
N ILE A 122 7.97 16.35 -2.32
CA ILE A 122 8.82 15.20 -1.98
C ILE A 122 10.28 15.66 -1.85
N GLY A 123 10.98 15.14 -0.86
CA GLY A 123 12.36 15.52 -0.53
C GLY A 123 12.46 16.82 0.27
N LYS A 124 11.36 17.55 0.47
CA LYS A 124 11.32 18.76 1.28
C LYS A 124 10.31 18.65 2.42
N ASP A 125 9.03 18.46 2.09
CA ASP A 125 7.94 18.36 3.06
C ASP A 125 7.74 16.91 3.50
N ILE A 126 7.96 15.96 2.59
CA ILE A 126 7.86 14.52 2.82
C ILE A 126 9.11 13.83 2.27
N ALA A 127 9.72 12.97 3.09
CA ALA A 127 10.80 12.07 2.67
C ALA A 127 10.22 10.69 2.28
N VAL A 128 10.72 10.11 1.19
CA VAL A 128 10.27 8.79 0.72
C VAL A 128 11.46 7.92 0.37
N VAL A 129 11.50 6.70 0.89
CA VAL A 129 12.49 5.67 0.55
C VAL A 129 11.77 4.43 0.08
N GLY A 130 12.19 3.89 -1.05
CA GLY A 130 11.72 2.62 -1.60
C GLY A 130 12.67 1.45 -1.33
N VAL A 131 12.36 0.32 -1.94
CA VAL A 131 13.19 -0.89 -1.97
C VAL A 131 13.07 -1.50 -3.36
N ASP A 132 14.09 -2.14 -3.84
CA ASP A 132 14.34 -2.89 -5.08
C ASP A 132 15.27 -2.17 -6.05
N ASN A 133 15.41 -0.87 -6.01
CA ASN A 133 16.07 -0.03 -7.03
C ASN A 133 15.58 -0.38 -8.44
N HIS A 134 14.25 -0.43 -8.58
CA HIS A 134 13.62 -0.68 -9.88
C HIS A 134 13.84 0.54 -10.78
N GLN A 135 14.87 0.50 -11.62
CA GLN A 135 15.36 1.66 -12.38
C GLN A 135 14.24 2.44 -13.09
N VAL A 136 13.32 1.72 -13.76
CA VAL A 136 12.21 2.39 -14.48
C VAL A 136 11.30 3.17 -13.55
N VAL A 137 11.04 2.68 -12.34
CA VAL A 137 10.17 3.35 -11.37
C VAL A 137 10.93 4.42 -10.60
N ALA A 138 12.08 4.07 -10.04
CA ALA A 138 12.84 4.95 -9.17
C ALA A 138 13.37 6.19 -9.89
N GLU A 139 13.69 6.07 -11.20
CA GLU A 139 14.13 7.21 -12.02
C GLU A 139 12.98 7.99 -12.66
N ALA A 140 11.81 7.37 -12.86
CA ALA A 140 10.66 8.03 -13.48
C ALA A 140 9.87 8.89 -12.51
N LEU A 141 10.06 8.72 -11.19
CA LEU A 141 9.45 9.57 -10.18
C LEU A 141 10.15 10.94 -10.12
N ASP A 142 9.38 11.98 -9.87
CA ASP A 142 9.91 13.35 -9.74
C ASP A 142 9.60 13.91 -8.33
N PRO A 143 10.65 14.16 -7.52
CA PRO A 143 12.07 13.86 -7.76
C PRO A 143 12.38 12.36 -7.76
N PRO A 144 13.54 11.93 -8.33
CA PRO A 144 13.95 10.52 -8.32
C PRO A 144 13.98 9.91 -6.92
N LEU A 145 13.47 8.67 -6.81
CA LEU A 145 13.26 7.97 -5.55
C LEU A 145 14.55 7.40 -4.98
N SER A 146 14.89 7.75 -3.76
CA SER A 146 15.90 7.05 -2.94
C SER A 146 15.38 5.65 -2.61
N THR A 147 16.22 4.64 -2.76
CA THR A 147 15.77 3.25 -2.66
C THR A 147 16.88 2.33 -2.15
N VAL A 148 16.50 1.27 -1.45
CA VAL A 148 17.43 0.22 -1.06
C VAL A 148 17.58 -0.75 -2.23
N GLU A 149 18.78 -0.84 -2.80
CA GLU A 149 19.10 -1.80 -3.84
C GLU A 149 19.23 -3.21 -3.25
N LEU A 150 18.43 -4.13 -3.78
CA LEU A 150 18.55 -5.55 -3.45
C LEU A 150 19.49 -6.21 -4.46
N PRO A 151 20.58 -6.87 -4.01
CA PRO A 151 21.54 -7.52 -4.88
C PRO A 151 21.00 -8.86 -5.39
N HIS A 152 19.94 -8.80 -6.22
CA HIS A 152 19.22 -9.99 -6.70
C HIS A 152 20.10 -10.98 -7.47
N PHE A 153 21.01 -10.46 -8.30
CA PHE A 153 21.94 -11.30 -9.03
C PHE A 153 22.86 -12.05 -8.06
N GLU A 154 23.46 -11.33 -7.13
CA GLU A 154 24.36 -11.86 -6.11
C GLU A 154 23.69 -12.90 -5.23
N MET A 155 22.45 -12.60 -4.81
CA MET A 155 21.63 -13.52 -4.00
C MET A 155 21.37 -14.84 -4.75
N GLY A 156 20.93 -14.74 -6.00
CA GLY A 156 20.66 -15.91 -6.84
C GLY A 156 21.93 -16.71 -7.13
N TYR A 157 23.01 -16.02 -7.50
CA TYR A 157 24.28 -16.65 -7.79
C TYR A 157 24.85 -17.39 -6.60
N TRP A 158 24.94 -16.71 -5.44
CA TRP A 158 25.47 -17.31 -4.23
C TRP A 158 24.64 -18.52 -3.75
N ALA A 159 23.31 -18.41 -3.80
CA ALA A 159 22.41 -19.48 -3.38
C ALA A 159 22.62 -20.75 -4.21
N VAL A 160 22.75 -20.62 -5.53
CA VAL A 160 23.00 -21.76 -6.41
C VAL A 160 24.43 -22.34 -6.22
N ALA A 161 25.43 -21.47 -6.13
CA ALA A 161 26.80 -21.89 -5.87
C ALA A 161 26.93 -22.65 -4.54
N LYS A 162 26.29 -22.16 -3.49
CA LYS A 162 26.22 -22.83 -2.19
C LYS A 162 25.52 -24.19 -2.27
N LEU A 163 24.41 -24.27 -2.98
CA LEU A 163 23.69 -25.52 -3.17
C LEU A 163 24.55 -26.57 -3.91
N VAL A 164 25.22 -26.18 -4.99
CA VAL A 164 26.13 -27.05 -5.75
C VAL A 164 27.28 -27.53 -4.87
N SER A 165 27.90 -26.63 -4.10
CA SER A 165 28.97 -27.00 -3.13
C SER A 165 28.50 -28.07 -2.15
N ILE A 166 27.29 -27.95 -1.62
CA ILE A 166 26.72 -28.95 -0.70
C ILE A 166 26.47 -30.28 -1.39
N ILE A 167 25.91 -30.27 -2.60
CA ILE A 167 25.57 -31.50 -3.36
C ILE A 167 26.83 -32.25 -3.80
N GLU A 168 27.83 -31.53 -4.29
CA GLU A 168 29.04 -32.11 -4.84
C GLU A 168 30.14 -32.39 -3.77
N GLY A 169 29.97 -31.86 -2.57
CA GLY A 169 30.96 -31.94 -1.50
C GLY A 169 32.28 -31.24 -1.85
N ARG A 170 32.24 -30.25 -2.76
CA ARG A 170 33.41 -29.48 -3.20
C ARG A 170 33.52 -28.19 -2.47
N SER A 171 34.75 -27.80 -2.10
CA SER A 171 35.06 -26.40 -1.85
C SER A 171 35.02 -25.65 -3.19
N MET A 172 34.34 -24.51 -3.22
CA MET A 172 34.27 -23.66 -4.43
C MET A 172 35.42 -22.62 -4.47
N ASP A 173 36.56 -22.91 -3.82
CA ASP A 173 37.71 -22.00 -3.78
C ASP A 173 38.29 -21.72 -5.18
N ASP A 174 38.01 -22.60 -6.15
CA ASP A 174 38.43 -22.48 -7.54
C ASP A 174 37.38 -21.79 -8.45
N VAL A 175 36.24 -21.36 -7.92
CA VAL A 175 35.22 -20.66 -8.73
C VAL A 175 35.57 -19.18 -8.82
N SER A 176 35.90 -18.74 -10.04
CA SER A 176 36.03 -17.30 -10.30
C SER A 176 34.65 -16.65 -10.17
N TRP A 177 34.51 -15.83 -9.14
CA TRP A 177 33.28 -15.07 -8.95
C TRP A 177 33.13 -14.01 -10.05
N PRO A 178 31.93 -13.84 -10.62
CA PRO A 178 31.69 -12.73 -11.52
C PRO A 178 31.90 -11.39 -10.78
N ALA A 179 32.17 -10.34 -11.54
CA ALA A 179 32.15 -9.00 -10.98
C ALA A 179 30.76 -8.70 -10.42
N THR A 180 30.65 -8.48 -9.13
CA THR A 180 29.41 -8.22 -8.44
C THR A 180 29.41 -6.81 -7.84
N THR A 181 28.24 -6.20 -7.75
CA THR A 181 28.07 -4.87 -7.13
C THR A 181 28.09 -4.95 -5.60
N ALA A 182 27.63 -6.07 -5.06
CA ALA A 182 27.68 -6.35 -3.62
C ALA A 182 28.68 -7.47 -3.32
N PRO A 183 29.47 -7.37 -2.23
CA PRO A 183 30.37 -8.43 -1.83
C PRO A 183 29.59 -9.69 -1.43
N LEU A 184 30.00 -10.83 -1.97
CA LEU A 184 29.39 -12.13 -1.66
C LEU A 184 29.99 -12.72 -0.39
N PRO A 185 29.18 -13.40 0.43
CA PRO A 185 29.69 -14.17 1.57
C PRO A 185 30.58 -15.33 1.08
N PRO A 186 31.56 -15.77 1.85
CA PRO A 186 32.29 -16.99 1.57
C PRO A 186 31.35 -18.17 1.34
N ILE A 187 31.72 -19.10 0.46
CA ILE A 187 30.85 -20.25 0.13
C ILE A 187 30.63 -21.18 1.33
N ASP A 188 31.59 -21.26 2.23
CA ASP A 188 31.55 -22.01 3.48
C ASP A 188 30.78 -21.28 4.60
N ALA A 189 30.36 -20.04 4.38
CA ALA A 189 29.60 -19.28 5.36
C ALA A 189 28.41 -20.07 5.90
N PRO A 190 28.11 -19.98 7.20
CA PRO A 190 26.95 -20.65 7.79
C PRO A 190 25.64 -20.13 7.21
N ILE A 191 24.62 -20.96 7.22
CA ILE A 191 23.26 -20.56 6.81
C ILE A 191 22.46 -20.18 8.08
N PRO A 192 21.77 -19.03 8.09
CA PRO A 192 21.57 -18.08 6.98
C PRO A 192 22.78 -17.16 6.78
N ALA A 193 23.19 -16.99 5.51
CA ALA A 193 24.16 -15.99 5.12
C ALA A 193 23.49 -14.65 4.81
N LYS A 194 24.22 -13.54 4.95
CA LYS A 194 23.71 -12.19 4.69
C LYS A 194 24.49 -11.55 3.55
N ILE A 195 23.78 -10.93 2.63
CA ILE A 195 24.35 -10.07 1.60
C ILE A 195 23.91 -8.63 1.92
N HIS A 196 24.85 -7.68 1.85
CA HIS A 196 24.56 -6.29 2.16
C HIS A 196 23.74 -5.66 1.04
N CYS A 197 22.68 -4.93 1.43
CA CYS A 197 21.92 -4.07 0.55
C CYS A 197 22.48 -2.65 0.63
N THR A 198 22.45 -1.92 -0.47
CA THR A 198 22.97 -0.55 -0.55
C THR A 198 21.83 0.45 -0.64
N LEU A 199 21.86 1.50 0.16
CA LEU A 199 20.95 2.63 -0.03
C LEU A 199 21.47 3.48 -1.20
N ILE A 200 20.66 3.61 -2.23
CA ILE A 200 20.87 4.53 -3.35
C ILE A 200 20.14 5.82 -3.02
N GLU A 201 20.88 6.77 -2.52
CA GLU A 201 20.35 8.08 -2.11
C GLU A 201 20.11 8.96 -3.34
N LYS A 202 18.92 9.53 -3.44
CA LYS A 202 18.46 10.45 -4.49
C LYS A 202 17.71 11.61 -3.86
N ALA A 203 16.97 12.36 -4.67
CA ALA A 203 16.35 13.61 -4.23
C ALA A 203 15.03 13.45 -3.44
N SER A 204 14.55 12.24 -3.20
CA SER A 204 13.32 12.00 -2.40
C SER A 204 13.53 12.04 -0.89
N VAL A 205 14.75 12.17 -0.43
CA VAL A 205 15.13 12.41 0.97
C VAL A 205 15.91 13.71 1.07
N LYS A 206 15.93 14.29 2.30
CA LYS A 206 16.68 15.53 2.58
C LYS A 206 18.14 15.21 2.77
#